data_ef9f82db1be7754112dca553088b9b77
#
_entry.id   ef9f82db1be7754112dca553088b9b77
#
_cell.length_a   1.000
_cell.length_b   1.000
_cell.length_c   1.000
_cell.angle_alpha   90.00
_cell.angle_beta   90.00
_cell.angle_gamma   90.00
#
_symmetry.space_group_name_H-M   'P 1'
#
loop_
_entity.id
_entity.type
_entity.pdbx_description
1 polymer ?
#
loop_
_entity_poly.entity_id
_entity_poly.type
_entity_poly.pdbx_seq_one_letter_code
_entity_poly.pdbx_strand_id
1 'polypeptide(L)'
;MDGTIRVAVCDDALAVKLFFRQVLEEDGDMEVVSSTSTGREAVDELGRHRPHALLLDLVLPDVADPGELVRQLRERSPATAIVLISNLPPSDLRKHAERLGADGWMPKAQKPEQLRAAVRDAVAPPA
;
A
#
# COMPACT_ATOMS: atom_id res chain seq x y z
N MET A 1 -18.78 -15.93 1.13
CA MET A 1 -17.59 -15.10 0.98
C MET A 1 -17.99 -13.72 0.51
N ASP A 2 -17.53 -12.73 1.16
CA ASP A 2 -18.00 -11.38 0.90
C ASP A 2 -17.25 -10.65 -0.22
N GLY A 3 -16.11 -11.14 -0.63
CA GLY A 3 -15.33 -10.49 -1.66
C GLY A 3 -14.71 -9.16 -1.27
N THR A 4 -14.76 -8.80 0.02
CA THR A 4 -14.19 -7.54 0.49
C THR A 4 -12.68 -7.58 0.41
N ILE A 5 -12.09 -6.55 -0.21
CA ILE A 5 -10.65 -6.37 -0.26
C ILE A 5 -10.21 -5.66 1.01
N ARG A 6 -9.31 -6.28 1.76
CA ARG A 6 -8.78 -5.72 3.00
C ARG A 6 -7.47 -5.01 2.69
N VAL A 7 -7.40 -3.73 3.05
CA VAL A 7 -6.28 -2.86 2.65
C VAL A 7 -5.61 -2.27 3.90
N ALA A 8 -4.28 -2.28 3.90
CA ALA A 8 -3.49 -1.54 4.88
C ALA A 8 -2.89 -0.31 4.21
N VAL A 9 -2.77 0.78 4.96
CA VAL A 9 -2.16 2.02 4.49
C VAL A 9 -1.03 2.40 5.43
N CYS A 10 0.13 2.73 4.89
CA CYS A 10 1.26 3.23 5.68
C CYS A 10 1.79 4.51 5.06
N ASP A 11 1.62 5.63 5.76
CA ASP A 11 2.05 6.95 5.34
C ASP A 11 2.15 7.82 6.58
N ASP A 12 3.18 8.66 6.69
CA ASP A 12 3.35 9.49 7.88
C ASP A 12 2.43 10.71 7.91
N ALA A 13 1.74 11.03 6.82
CA ALA A 13 0.81 12.16 6.76
C ALA A 13 -0.60 11.71 7.12
N LEU A 14 -1.14 12.27 8.21
CA LEU A 14 -2.49 11.94 8.66
C LEU A 14 -3.53 12.26 7.58
N ALA A 15 -3.40 13.41 6.92
CA ALA A 15 -4.36 13.81 5.89
C ALA A 15 -4.43 12.81 4.74
N VAL A 16 -3.29 12.27 4.33
CA VAL A 16 -3.23 11.25 3.26
C VAL A 16 -3.96 9.97 3.71
N LYS A 17 -3.70 9.52 4.92
CA LYS A 17 -4.33 8.31 5.44
C LYS A 17 -5.86 8.45 5.55
N LEU A 18 -6.33 9.60 6.02
CA LEU A 18 -7.78 9.85 6.11
C LEU A 18 -8.43 9.89 4.74
N PHE A 19 -7.79 10.55 3.78
CA PHE A 19 -8.29 10.63 2.42
C PHE A 19 -8.35 9.24 1.77
N PHE A 20 -7.30 8.45 1.91
CA PHE A 20 -7.25 7.11 1.34
C PHE A 20 -8.33 6.22 1.94
N ARG A 21 -8.55 6.28 3.25
CA ARG A 21 -9.62 5.51 3.88
C ARG A 21 -10.98 5.88 3.29
N GLN A 22 -11.26 7.17 3.19
CA GLN A 22 -12.52 7.63 2.65
C GLN A 22 -12.74 7.13 1.22
N VAL A 23 -11.72 7.29 0.37
CA VAL A 23 -11.80 6.89 -1.04
C VAL A 23 -11.94 5.38 -1.18
N LEU A 24 -11.13 4.62 -0.44
CA LEU A 24 -11.12 3.17 -0.58
C LEU A 24 -12.42 2.53 -0.10
N GLU A 25 -13.03 3.08 0.95
CA GLU A 25 -14.24 2.51 1.53
C GLU A 25 -15.53 2.99 0.87
N GLU A 26 -15.45 3.95 -0.05
CA GLU A 26 -16.64 4.58 -0.63
C GLU A 26 -17.54 3.62 -1.39
N ASP A 27 -16.96 2.70 -2.16
CA ASP A 27 -17.75 1.77 -2.98
C ASP A 27 -18.22 0.53 -2.21
N GLY A 28 -17.77 0.34 -0.99
CA GLY A 28 -18.21 -0.77 -0.14
C GLY A 28 -17.53 -2.11 -0.43
N ASP A 29 -16.61 -2.19 -1.40
CA ASP A 29 -15.90 -3.43 -1.71
C ASP A 29 -14.49 -3.50 -1.11
N MET A 30 -14.08 -2.46 -0.38
CA MET A 30 -12.80 -2.42 0.30
C MET A 30 -12.95 -1.97 1.75
N GLU A 31 -12.08 -2.48 2.61
CA GLU A 31 -12.04 -2.11 4.02
C GLU A 31 -10.59 -1.81 4.41
N VAL A 32 -10.35 -0.65 5.03
CA VAL A 32 -9.03 -0.32 5.55
C VAL A 32 -8.90 -0.92 6.94
N VAL A 33 -8.11 -1.98 7.04
CA VAL A 33 -7.94 -2.74 8.29
C VAL A 33 -6.80 -2.24 9.15
N SER A 34 -5.91 -1.43 8.58
CA SER A 34 -4.74 -0.91 9.29
C SER A 34 -4.31 0.40 8.67
N SER A 35 -3.91 1.36 9.52
CA SER A 35 -3.44 2.66 9.08
C SER A 35 -2.27 3.04 9.99
N THR A 36 -1.06 3.07 9.43
CA THR A 36 0.17 3.24 10.21
C THR A 36 0.98 4.40 9.67
N SER A 37 1.96 4.86 10.46
CA SER A 37 2.77 6.03 10.15
C SER A 37 4.26 5.70 9.97
N THR A 38 4.68 4.51 10.36
CA THR A 38 6.09 4.10 10.29
C THR A 38 6.23 2.72 9.68
N GLY A 39 7.41 2.43 9.17
CA GLY A 39 7.71 1.10 8.63
C GLY A 39 7.59 0.00 9.68
N ARG A 40 8.05 0.29 10.91
CA ARG A 40 7.95 -0.67 12.00
C ARG A 40 6.50 -1.05 12.30
N GLU A 41 5.63 -0.06 12.39
CA GLU A 41 4.21 -0.30 12.60
C GLU A 41 3.60 -1.11 11.46
N ALA A 42 4.00 -0.81 10.22
CA ALA A 42 3.50 -1.53 9.05
C ALA A 42 3.87 -3.01 9.11
N VAL A 43 5.11 -3.32 9.49
CA VAL A 43 5.57 -4.72 9.62
C VAL A 43 4.71 -5.46 10.66
N ASP A 44 4.50 -4.85 11.83
CA ASP A 44 3.72 -5.47 12.89
C ASP A 44 2.26 -5.69 12.46
N GLU A 45 1.66 -4.68 11.85
CA GLU A 45 0.25 -4.76 11.47
C GLU A 45 0.02 -5.70 10.29
N LEU A 46 0.97 -5.82 9.37
CA LEU A 46 0.87 -6.80 8.29
C LEU A 46 0.87 -8.22 8.83
N GLY A 47 1.70 -8.50 9.82
CA GLY A 47 1.72 -9.81 10.46
C GLY A 47 0.43 -10.13 11.19
N ARG A 48 -0.22 -9.10 11.74
CA ARG A 48 -1.47 -9.25 12.49
C ARG A 48 -2.68 -9.43 11.58
N HIS A 49 -2.79 -8.62 10.52
CA HIS A 49 -3.99 -8.54 9.69
C HIS A 49 -3.91 -9.32 8.38
N ARG A 50 -2.71 -9.50 7.84
CA ARG A 50 -2.48 -10.14 6.54
C ARG A 50 -3.44 -9.62 5.48
N PRO A 51 -3.40 -8.31 5.18
CA PRO A 51 -4.33 -7.71 4.23
C PRO A 51 -4.06 -8.20 2.80
N HIS A 52 -5.02 -7.97 1.92
CA HIS A 52 -4.83 -8.27 0.50
C HIS A 52 -3.85 -7.31 -0.16
N ALA A 53 -3.85 -6.05 0.26
CA ALA A 53 -2.97 -5.03 -0.31
C ALA A 53 -2.45 -4.10 0.77
N LEU A 54 -1.25 -3.55 0.55
CA LEU A 54 -0.66 -2.50 1.36
C LEU A 54 -0.31 -1.34 0.45
N LEU A 55 -0.84 -0.15 0.76
CA LEU A 55 -0.38 1.10 0.15
C LEU A 55 0.76 1.60 1.02
N LEU A 56 1.96 1.65 0.46
CA LEU A 56 3.18 1.93 1.21
C LEU A 56 3.88 3.18 0.69
N ASP A 57 3.99 4.19 1.55
CA ASP A 57 4.77 5.39 1.24
C ASP A 57 6.24 5.00 1.04
N LEU A 58 6.82 5.45 -0.06
CA LEU A 58 8.22 5.18 -0.36
C LEU A 58 9.17 5.85 0.63
N VAL A 59 8.76 6.97 1.23
CA VAL A 59 9.59 7.74 2.17
C VAL A 59 8.92 7.78 3.52
N LEU A 60 9.47 7.04 4.47
CA LEU A 60 8.97 7.01 5.85
C LEU A 60 10.07 7.46 6.82
N PRO A 61 9.70 8.08 7.96
CA PRO A 61 10.68 8.70 8.84
C PRO A 61 11.66 7.72 9.50
N ASP A 62 11.24 6.47 9.68
CA ASP A 62 12.08 5.45 10.35
C ASP A 62 12.75 4.48 9.37
N VAL A 63 12.63 4.71 8.06
CA VAL A 63 13.12 3.75 7.05
C VAL A 63 14.26 4.36 6.25
N ALA A 64 15.46 3.88 6.47
CA ALA A 64 16.63 4.27 5.68
C ALA A 64 16.77 3.41 4.43
N ASP A 65 16.32 2.16 4.48
CA ASP A 65 16.45 1.20 3.39
C ASP A 65 15.08 0.62 3.04
N PRO A 66 14.40 1.17 2.03
CA PRO A 66 13.09 0.65 1.62
C PRO A 66 13.12 -0.81 1.16
N GLY A 67 14.22 -1.28 0.59
CA GLY A 67 14.35 -2.68 0.18
C GLY A 67 14.30 -3.63 1.36
N GLU A 68 14.95 -3.27 2.46
CA GLU A 68 14.89 -4.06 3.68
C GLU A 68 13.47 -4.07 4.27
N LEU A 69 12.79 -2.93 4.23
CA LEU A 69 11.40 -2.87 4.68
C LEU A 69 10.51 -3.80 3.86
N VAL A 70 10.62 -3.75 2.53
CA VAL A 70 9.82 -4.62 1.65
C VAL A 70 10.09 -6.09 1.97
N ARG A 71 11.36 -6.45 2.20
CA ARG A 71 11.72 -7.83 2.57
C ARG A 71 11.02 -8.26 3.85
N GLN A 72 11.04 -7.41 4.89
CA GLN A 72 10.39 -7.70 6.16
C GLN A 72 8.88 -7.84 6.01
N LEU A 73 8.26 -6.97 5.20
CA LEU A 73 6.83 -7.04 4.94
C LEU A 73 6.45 -8.34 4.24
N ARG A 74 7.26 -8.76 3.26
CA ARG A 74 7.04 -10.02 2.54
C ARG A 74 7.14 -11.23 3.47
N GLU A 75 8.07 -11.19 4.42
CA GLU A 75 8.19 -12.28 5.40
C GLU A 75 6.96 -12.38 6.30
N ARG A 76 6.42 -11.23 6.70
CA ARG A 76 5.25 -11.22 7.61
C ARG A 76 3.95 -11.57 6.92
N SER A 77 3.79 -11.19 5.65
CA SER A 77 2.55 -11.40 4.92
C SER A 77 2.85 -11.63 3.44
N PRO A 78 3.32 -12.84 3.08
CA PRO A 78 3.80 -13.09 1.72
C PRO A 78 2.76 -12.88 0.62
N ALA A 79 1.48 -13.02 0.94
CA ALA A 79 0.41 -12.89 -0.05
C ALA A 79 -0.09 -11.46 -0.22
N THR A 80 0.38 -10.51 0.61
CA THR A 80 -0.06 -9.11 0.50
C THR A 80 0.59 -8.46 -0.73
N ALA A 81 -0.24 -7.87 -1.59
CA ALA A 81 0.26 -7.07 -2.71
C ALA A 81 0.74 -5.72 -2.17
N ILE A 82 1.96 -5.32 -2.54
CA ILE A 82 2.55 -4.06 -2.09
C ILE A 82 2.48 -3.05 -3.22
N VAL A 83 1.78 -1.94 -2.99
CA VAL A 83 1.64 -0.84 -3.93
C VAL A 83 2.38 0.37 -3.36
N LEU A 84 3.44 0.80 -4.02
CA LEU A 84 4.19 1.98 -3.57
C LEU A 84 3.45 3.26 -3.93
N ILE A 85 3.45 4.20 -3.00
CA ILE A 85 2.89 5.54 -3.23
C ILE A 85 3.97 6.58 -2.94
N SER A 86 3.97 7.66 -3.71
CA SER A 86 4.99 8.70 -3.56
C SER A 86 4.59 9.97 -4.29
N ASN A 87 5.21 11.10 -3.89
CA ASN A 87 5.13 12.36 -4.61
C ASN A 87 6.22 12.51 -5.68
N LEU A 88 7.05 11.48 -5.87
CA LEU A 88 8.05 11.49 -6.93
C LEU A 88 7.39 11.48 -8.31
N PRO A 89 8.09 12.00 -9.34
CA PRO A 89 7.60 11.87 -10.71
C PRO A 89 7.30 10.40 -11.07
N PRO A 90 6.24 10.13 -11.84
CA PRO A 90 5.84 8.75 -12.15
C PRO A 90 6.96 7.87 -12.72
N SER A 91 7.83 8.41 -13.56
CA SER A 91 8.94 7.63 -14.13
C SER A 91 9.92 7.17 -13.06
N ASP A 92 10.21 8.03 -12.07
CA ASP A 92 11.10 7.69 -10.96
C ASP A 92 10.45 6.68 -10.03
N LEU A 93 9.17 6.87 -9.75
CA LEU A 93 8.41 5.97 -8.88
C LEU A 93 8.35 4.56 -9.50
N ARG A 94 8.15 4.47 -10.81
CA ARG A 94 8.13 3.19 -11.50
C ARG A 94 9.47 2.47 -11.35
N LYS A 95 10.59 3.19 -11.49
CA LYS A 95 11.93 2.61 -11.33
C LYS A 95 12.13 2.06 -9.92
N HIS A 96 11.70 2.80 -8.91
CA HIS A 96 11.79 2.34 -7.53
C HIS A 96 10.93 1.09 -7.32
N ALA A 97 9.72 1.06 -7.88
CA ALA A 97 8.82 -0.08 -7.73
C ALA A 97 9.43 -1.34 -8.36
N GLU A 98 10.02 -1.21 -9.55
CA GLU A 98 10.69 -2.33 -10.21
C GLU A 98 11.88 -2.83 -9.39
N ARG A 99 12.71 -1.92 -8.90
CA ARG A 99 13.88 -2.27 -8.10
C ARG A 99 13.51 -2.96 -6.80
N LEU A 100 12.43 -2.54 -6.16
CA LEU A 100 11.99 -3.08 -4.88
C LEU A 100 11.12 -4.32 -5.02
N GLY A 101 10.74 -4.67 -6.24
CA GLY A 101 9.85 -5.82 -6.47
C GLY A 101 8.43 -5.59 -5.99
N ALA A 102 7.95 -4.34 -6.04
CA ALA A 102 6.58 -4.02 -5.66
C ALA A 102 5.59 -4.56 -6.70
N ASP A 103 4.37 -4.80 -6.27
CA ASP A 103 3.31 -5.31 -7.14
C ASP A 103 2.61 -4.21 -7.93
N GLY A 104 2.76 -2.96 -7.51
CA GLY A 104 2.20 -1.82 -8.19
C GLY A 104 2.78 -0.53 -7.65
N TRP A 105 2.39 0.57 -8.26
CA TRP A 105 2.82 1.89 -7.82
C TRP A 105 1.83 2.93 -8.31
N MET A 106 1.73 4.04 -7.59
CA MET A 106 0.93 5.18 -8.04
C MET A 106 1.38 6.45 -7.34
N PRO A 107 1.28 7.60 -8.00
CA PRO A 107 1.50 8.88 -7.34
C PRO A 107 0.46 9.12 -6.24
N LYS A 108 0.83 9.84 -5.18
CA LYS A 108 -0.11 10.18 -4.10
C LYS A 108 -1.25 11.07 -4.60
N ALA A 109 -0.97 11.96 -5.55
CA ALA A 109 -1.97 12.87 -6.11
C ALA A 109 -2.71 12.19 -7.25
N GLN A 110 -3.69 11.36 -6.93
CA GLN A 110 -4.47 10.62 -7.90
C GLN A 110 -5.96 10.85 -7.70
N LYS A 111 -6.73 10.61 -8.76
CA LYS A 111 -8.18 10.64 -8.67
C LYS A 111 -8.69 9.43 -7.90
N PRO A 112 -9.81 9.55 -7.17
CA PRO A 112 -10.34 8.44 -6.37
C PRO A 112 -10.48 7.13 -7.13
N GLU A 113 -11.01 7.14 -8.35
CA GLU A 113 -11.19 5.92 -9.13
C GLU A 113 -9.85 5.29 -9.52
N GLN A 114 -8.80 6.09 -9.68
CA GLN A 114 -7.46 5.57 -9.99
C GLN A 114 -6.85 4.87 -8.78
N LEU A 115 -7.08 5.41 -7.59
CA LEU A 115 -6.62 4.78 -6.35
C LEU A 115 -7.30 3.41 -6.17
N ARG A 116 -8.62 3.37 -6.33
CA ARG A 116 -9.35 2.10 -6.20
C ARG A 116 -8.93 1.09 -7.26
N ALA A 117 -8.74 1.56 -8.51
CA ALA A 117 -8.28 0.68 -9.59
C ALA A 117 -6.90 0.09 -9.31
N ALA A 118 -5.98 0.90 -8.78
CA ALA A 118 -4.63 0.42 -8.45
C ALA A 118 -4.67 -0.72 -7.43
N VAL A 119 -5.53 -0.60 -6.42
CA VAL A 119 -5.69 -1.66 -5.41
C VAL A 119 -6.30 -2.91 -6.05
N ARG A 120 -7.38 -2.75 -6.81
CA ARG A 120 -8.05 -3.88 -7.46
C ARG A 120 -7.11 -4.63 -8.39
N ASP A 121 -6.33 -3.89 -9.18
CA ASP A 121 -5.39 -4.49 -10.13
C ASP A 121 -4.27 -5.25 -9.40
N ALA A 122 -3.79 -4.71 -8.28
CA ALA A 122 -2.71 -5.32 -7.53
C ALA A 122 -3.13 -6.66 -6.88
N VAL A 123 -4.39 -6.77 -6.47
CA VAL A 123 -4.89 -7.99 -5.80
C VAL A 123 -5.55 -8.97 -6.77
N ALA A 124 -5.72 -8.60 -8.02
CA ALA A 124 -6.33 -9.49 -9.01
C ALA A 124 -5.44 -10.72 -9.22
N PRO A 125 -6.02 -11.91 -9.32
CA PRO A 125 -5.19 -13.09 -9.62
C PRO A 125 -4.60 -12.98 -11.02
N PRO A 126 -3.41 -13.56 -11.23
CA PRO A 126 -2.83 -13.57 -12.58
C PRO A 126 -3.75 -14.30 -13.55
N ALA A 127 -3.82 -13.79 -14.77
CA ALA A 127 -4.64 -14.35 -15.82
C ALA A 127 -4.15 -15.75 -16.24
#